data_9346d220f5f3cd9ad4df8914b01b4cee
#
_entry.id   9346d220f5f3cd9ad4df8914b01b4cee
#
_cell.length_a   1.000
_cell.length_b   1.000
_cell.length_c   1.000
_cell.angle_alpha   90.00
_cell.angle_beta   90.00
_cell.angle_gamma   90.00
#
_symmetry.space_group_name_H-M   'P 1'
#
loop_
_entity.id
_entity.type
_entity.pdbx_description
1 polymer ?
#
loop_
_entity_poly.entity_id
_entity_poly.type
_entity_poly.pdbx_seq_one_letter_code
_entity_poly.pdbx_strand_id
1 'polypeptide(L)'
;MNQSVNNSAKAAKTFVDPAIAAYCEAHCSSESAILSALVAFTAEKRADFAVNLSGRSVGQLLKLLVGLSGAQRIVDIGTFTGYSALSLAEGATHTARIISLDANPQCKEWASSFLSQSEYGHKVELITAFVQEWLIQQAEASVDFIFLDADKHRYPDYLVECWRILAVGGLLVADNILWGGHVVSEHPSTRAQAVDAFNKQASVLPNATAVCLPLRDGVMLLRKSA
;
A
#
# COMPACT_ATOMS: atom_id res chain seq x y z
N MET A 1 -0.50 -0.60 45.55
CA MET A 1 0.29 -1.18 44.46
C MET A 1 -0.36 -0.76 43.15
N ASN A 2 0.10 0.33 42.58
CA ASN A 2 -0.38 0.86 41.30
C ASN A 2 0.38 0.18 40.17
N GLN A 3 -0.26 -0.71 39.42
CA GLN A 3 0.24 -1.14 38.13
C GLN A 3 -0.12 -0.05 37.10
N SER A 4 0.85 0.78 36.78
CA SER A 4 0.77 1.66 35.62
C SER A 4 0.78 0.78 34.35
N VAL A 5 -0.37 0.65 33.71
CA VAL A 5 -0.48 0.07 32.37
C VAL A 5 0.26 0.99 31.41
N ASN A 6 1.44 0.56 31.02
CA ASN A 6 2.28 1.26 30.04
C ASN A 6 1.65 1.05 28.66
N ASN A 7 0.70 1.92 28.31
CA ASN A 7 0.05 1.95 26.99
C ASN A 7 0.93 2.74 26.03
N SER A 8 2.14 2.20 25.73
CA SER A 8 2.96 2.73 24.66
C SER A 8 2.33 2.32 23.32
N ALA A 9 1.53 3.20 22.73
CA ALA A 9 1.17 3.08 21.33
C ALA A 9 2.46 2.81 20.54
N LYS A 10 2.56 1.67 19.85
CA LYS A 10 3.70 1.36 19.00
C LYS A 10 3.83 2.47 17.97
N ALA A 11 4.87 3.29 18.09
CA ALA A 11 5.19 4.30 17.10
C ALA A 11 5.40 3.63 15.73
N ALA A 12 4.96 4.29 14.66
CA ALA A 12 5.22 3.83 13.31
C ALA A 12 6.73 3.64 13.13
N LYS A 13 7.14 2.48 12.62
CA LYS A 13 8.56 2.18 12.39
C LYS A 13 9.11 3.14 11.33
N THR A 14 10.23 3.77 11.61
CA THR A 14 10.97 4.60 10.66
C THR A 14 12.46 4.28 10.78
N PHE A 15 13.17 4.31 9.66
CA PHE A 15 14.63 4.13 9.57
C PHE A 15 15.37 5.46 9.50
N VAL A 16 14.60 6.55 9.52
CA VAL A 16 15.08 7.93 9.60
C VAL A 16 14.92 8.40 11.06
N ASP A 17 15.76 9.34 11.49
CA ASP A 17 15.60 9.96 12.79
C ASP A 17 14.12 10.35 13.03
N PRO A 18 13.53 10.01 14.19
CA PRO A 18 12.12 10.26 14.46
C PRO A 18 11.72 11.74 14.35
N ALA A 19 12.61 12.68 14.68
CA ALA A 19 12.33 14.10 14.55
C ALA A 19 12.29 14.53 13.08
N ILE A 20 13.17 13.97 12.24
CA ILE A 20 13.17 14.20 10.79
C ILE A 20 11.93 13.56 10.16
N ALA A 21 11.56 12.35 10.56
CA ALA A 21 10.35 11.68 10.08
C ALA A 21 9.09 12.50 10.41
N ALA A 22 8.98 13.01 11.66
CA ALA A 22 7.88 13.86 12.08
C ALA A 22 7.86 15.19 11.31
N TYR A 23 9.02 15.78 11.05
CA TYR A 23 9.15 17.00 10.26
C TYR A 23 8.64 16.77 8.82
N CYS A 24 9.07 15.70 8.16
CA CYS A 24 8.60 15.33 6.81
C CYS A 24 7.09 15.12 6.79
N GLU A 25 6.56 14.37 7.75
CA GLU A 25 5.12 14.11 7.86
C GLU A 25 4.32 15.41 8.05
N ALA A 26 4.82 16.35 8.87
CA ALA A 26 4.20 17.66 9.10
C ALA A 26 4.21 18.56 7.86
N HIS A 27 5.17 18.33 6.93
CA HIS A 27 5.31 19.10 5.69
C HIS A 27 4.71 18.42 4.46
N CYS A 28 4.12 17.23 4.61
CA CYS A 28 3.25 16.65 3.59
C CYS A 28 1.93 17.39 3.51
N SER A 29 1.30 17.40 2.34
CA SER A 29 -0.07 17.91 2.17
C SER A 29 -1.03 17.24 3.17
N SER A 30 -2.03 17.97 3.63
CA SER A 30 -3.02 17.43 4.55
C SER A 30 -3.87 16.35 3.90
N GLU A 31 -4.31 15.40 4.70
CA GLU A 31 -5.34 14.44 4.30
C GLU A 31 -6.69 15.14 4.12
N SER A 32 -7.54 14.60 3.25
CA SER A 32 -8.93 15.02 3.17
C SER A 32 -9.68 14.70 4.48
N ALA A 33 -10.79 15.38 4.71
CA ALA A 33 -11.61 15.14 5.90
C ALA A 33 -12.04 13.67 6.02
N ILE A 34 -12.35 13.03 4.89
CA ILE A 34 -12.77 11.62 4.86
C ILE A 34 -11.62 10.66 5.17
N LEU A 35 -10.39 10.91 4.67
CA LEU A 35 -9.21 10.14 5.04
C LEU A 35 -8.88 10.29 6.53
N SER A 36 -8.97 11.50 7.07
CA SER A 36 -8.75 11.75 8.50
C SER A 36 -9.79 11.01 9.36
N ALA A 37 -11.06 10.98 8.95
CA ALA A 37 -12.12 10.22 9.62
C ALA A 37 -11.87 8.71 9.54
N LEU A 38 -11.39 8.19 8.40
CA LEU A 38 -11.01 6.79 8.24
C LEU A 38 -9.85 6.40 9.16
N VAL A 39 -8.82 7.24 9.29
CA VAL A 39 -7.70 7.03 10.21
C VAL A 39 -8.20 6.95 11.65
N ALA A 40 -9.07 7.89 12.08
CA ALA A 40 -9.65 7.89 13.42
C ALA A 40 -10.49 6.63 13.68
N PHE A 41 -11.32 6.22 12.73
CA PHE A 41 -12.09 4.96 12.80
C PHE A 41 -11.18 3.74 12.95
N THR A 42 -10.10 3.67 12.16
CA THR A 42 -9.16 2.55 12.21
C THR A 42 -8.46 2.49 13.58
N ALA A 43 -8.07 3.63 14.13
CA ALA A 43 -7.47 3.70 15.46
C ALA A 43 -8.43 3.26 16.57
N GLU A 44 -9.73 3.55 16.45
CA GLU A 44 -10.75 3.11 17.40
C GLU A 44 -11.07 1.62 17.28
N LYS A 45 -11.35 1.13 16.06
CA LYS A 45 -11.85 -0.24 15.83
C LYS A 45 -10.76 -1.29 15.76
N ARG A 46 -9.58 -0.90 15.34
CA ARG A 46 -8.45 -1.79 15.08
C ARG A 46 -7.14 -1.17 15.57
N ALA A 47 -7.12 -0.76 16.84
CA ALA A 47 -5.92 -0.17 17.47
C ALA A 47 -4.67 -1.06 17.35
N ASP A 48 -4.86 -2.39 17.33
CA ASP A 48 -3.83 -3.40 17.10
C ASP A 48 -3.23 -3.38 15.68
N PHE A 49 -4.00 -2.87 14.70
CA PHE A 49 -3.61 -2.77 13.29
C PHE A 49 -3.54 -1.32 12.76
N ALA A 50 -3.87 -0.33 13.57
CA ALA A 50 -3.81 1.09 13.13
C ALA A 50 -2.42 1.50 12.66
N VAL A 51 -1.37 0.86 13.20
CA VAL A 51 0.03 1.04 12.77
C VAL A 51 0.31 0.48 11.37
N ASN A 52 -0.58 -0.35 10.83
CA ASN A 52 -0.44 -0.95 9.49
C ASN A 52 -1.02 -0.04 8.39
N LEU A 53 -1.71 1.05 8.74
CA LEU A 53 -2.08 2.03 7.72
C LEU A 53 -0.82 2.59 7.07
N SER A 54 -0.82 2.70 5.75
CA SER A 54 0.30 3.26 4.97
C SER A 54 0.68 4.66 5.45
N GLY A 55 -0.28 5.43 6.02
CA GLY A 55 -0.09 6.74 6.61
C GLY A 55 0.07 7.87 5.58
N ARG A 56 0.07 9.12 6.11
CA ARG A 56 -0.05 10.33 5.28
C ARG A 56 1.03 10.46 4.21
N SER A 57 2.29 10.24 4.54
CA SER A 57 3.39 10.38 3.58
C SER A 57 3.29 9.37 2.43
N VAL A 58 2.92 8.12 2.69
CA VAL A 58 2.70 7.12 1.63
C VAL A 58 1.41 7.43 0.88
N GLY A 59 0.31 7.80 1.56
CA GLY A 59 -0.92 8.21 0.90
C GLY A 59 -0.73 9.39 -0.07
N GLN A 60 0.02 10.41 0.33
CA GLN A 60 0.35 11.54 -0.55
C GLN A 60 1.29 11.13 -1.70
N LEU A 61 2.23 10.22 -1.45
CA LEU A 61 3.06 9.64 -2.51
C LEU A 61 2.21 8.91 -3.55
N LEU A 62 1.24 8.09 -3.11
CA LEU A 62 0.31 7.39 -4.01
C LEU A 62 -0.50 8.37 -4.86
N LYS A 63 -1.06 9.43 -4.25
CA LYS A 63 -1.79 10.49 -4.97
C LYS A 63 -0.91 11.14 -6.05
N LEU A 64 0.33 11.48 -5.69
CA LEU A 64 1.27 12.10 -6.61
C LEU A 64 1.62 11.17 -7.77
N LEU A 65 1.99 9.92 -7.45
CA LEU A 65 2.43 8.94 -8.46
C LEU A 65 1.30 8.56 -9.42
N VAL A 66 0.09 8.30 -8.91
CA VAL A 66 -1.05 7.95 -9.76
C VAL A 66 -1.47 9.14 -10.65
N GLY A 67 -1.41 10.35 -10.12
CA GLY A 67 -1.69 11.57 -10.91
C GLY A 67 -0.66 11.80 -12.01
N LEU A 68 0.64 11.67 -11.70
CA LEU A 68 1.73 11.83 -12.67
C LEU A 68 1.75 10.74 -13.75
N SER A 69 1.39 9.49 -13.39
CA SER A 69 1.33 8.38 -14.34
C SER A 69 0.17 8.48 -15.32
N GLY A 70 -0.89 9.21 -14.98
CA GLY A 70 -2.13 9.26 -15.76
C GLY A 70 -2.85 7.90 -15.84
N ALA A 71 -2.58 6.97 -14.91
CA ALA A 71 -3.12 5.64 -14.88
C ALA A 71 -4.66 5.63 -14.91
N GLN A 72 -5.23 4.75 -15.74
CA GLN A 72 -6.67 4.59 -15.89
C GLN A 72 -7.18 3.30 -15.25
N ARG A 73 -6.36 2.24 -15.25
CA ARG A 73 -6.67 0.92 -14.69
C ARG A 73 -5.73 0.66 -13.52
N ILE A 74 -6.26 0.78 -12.33
CA ILE A 74 -5.50 0.78 -11.08
C ILE A 74 -5.94 -0.41 -10.24
N VAL A 75 -4.99 -1.11 -9.63
CA VAL A 75 -5.24 -2.20 -8.69
C VAL A 75 -4.59 -1.88 -7.34
N ASP A 76 -5.38 -1.95 -6.29
CA ASP A 76 -4.99 -1.81 -4.89
C ASP A 76 -5.11 -3.18 -4.20
N ILE A 77 -3.99 -3.77 -3.84
CA ILE A 77 -3.90 -5.12 -3.28
C ILE A 77 -3.70 -5.03 -1.77
N GLY A 78 -4.78 -5.23 -1.03
CA GLY A 78 -4.84 -5.05 0.42
C GLY A 78 -5.72 -3.85 0.79
N THR A 79 -7.04 -4.03 0.74
CA THR A 79 -8.01 -2.95 1.01
C THR A 79 -7.99 -2.47 2.46
N PHE A 80 -7.96 -3.40 3.42
CA PHE A 80 -8.12 -3.15 4.84
C PHE A 80 -9.30 -2.21 5.13
N THR A 81 -9.07 -0.99 5.66
CA THR A 81 -10.13 0.00 5.90
C THR A 81 -10.37 0.95 4.73
N GLY A 82 -9.61 0.82 3.62
CA GLY A 82 -9.78 1.58 2.38
C GLY A 82 -8.89 2.81 2.24
N TYR A 83 -7.87 2.98 3.09
CA TYR A 83 -7.01 4.16 3.09
C TYR A 83 -6.25 4.35 1.77
N SER A 84 -5.56 3.29 1.28
CA SER A 84 -4.84 3.31 0.00
C SER A 84 -5.78 3.49 -1.18
N ALA A 85 -6.90 2.73 -1.21
CA ALA A 85 -7.92 2.85 -2.25
C ALA A 85 -8.45 4.29 -2.39
N LEU A 86 -8.75 4.94 -1.25
CA LEU A 86 -9.23 6.32 -1.24
C LEU A 86 -8.13 7.30 -1.64
N SER A 87 -6.89 7.10 -1.17
CA SER A 87 -5.74 7.93 -1.57
C SER A 87 -5.49 7.86 -3.08
N LEU A 88 -5.55 6.67 -3.66
CA LEU A 88 -5.45 6.47 -5.11
C LEU A 88 -6.61 7.16 -5.84
N ALA A 89 -7.85 7.02 -5.34
CA ALA A 89 -9.02 7.63 -5.95
C ALA A 89 -8.97 9.16 -5.96
N GLU A 90 -8.46 9.76 -4.89
CA GLU A 90 -8.29 11.22 -4.80
C GLU A 90 -7.21 11.75 -5.76
N GLY A 91 -6.16 10.96 -6.04
CA GLY A 91 -5.08 11.35 -6.95
C GLY A 91 -5.32 11.02 -8.43
N ALA A 92 -6.14 10.01 -8.71
CA ALA A 92 -6.37 9.52 -10.06
C ALA A 92 -7.29 10.44 -10.88
N THR A 93 -7.16 10.37 -12.20
CA THR A 93 -8.04 11.10 -13.12
C THR A 93 -9.52 10.73 -12.90
N HIS A 94 -10.44 11.56 -13.38
CA HIS A 94 -11.89 11.33 -13.19
C HIS A 94 -12.41 10.09 -13.92
N THR A 95 -11.71 9.64 -14.97
CA THR A 95 -12.06 8.44 -15.75
C THR A 95 -11.45 7.16 -15.23
N ALA A 96 -10.50 7.27 -14.30
CA ALA A 96 -9.79 6.10 -13.74
C ALA A 96 -10.75 5.13 -13.03
N ARG A 97 -10.39 3.84 -13.07
CA ARG A 97 -11.07 2.77 -12.35
C ARG A 97 -10.06 2.07 -11.46
N ILE A 98 -10.45 1.89 -10.21
CA ILE A 98 -9.63 1.28 -9.18
C ILE A 98 -10.35 0.03 -8.71
N ILE A 99 -9.66 -1.10 -8.78
CA ILE A 99 -10.09 -2.35 -8.15
C ILE A 99 -9.27 -2.47 -6.87
N SER A 100 -9.96 -2.49 -5.73
CA SER A 100 -9.32 -2.74 -4.43
C SER A 100 -9.78 -4.08 -3.90
N LEU A 101 -8.83 -4.96 -3.58
CA LEU A 101 -9.12 -6.34 -3.19
C LEU A 101 -8.55 -6.70 -1.82
N ASP A 102 -9.37 -7.47 -1.08
CA ASP A 102 -8.99 -8.06 0.19
C ASP A 102 -9.66 -9.43 0.35
N ALA A 103 -8.98 -10.38 0.98
CA ALA A 103 -9.57 -11.69 1.26
C ALA A 103 -10.58 -11.66 2.41
N ASN A 104 -10.53 -10.64 3.27
CA ASN A 104 -11.44 -10.48 4.40
C ASN A 104 -12.66 -9.65 4.00
N PRO A 105 -13.89 -10.22 4.01
CA PRO A 105 -15.10 -9.50 3.64
C PRO A 105 -15.41 -8.30 4.56
N GLN A 106 -14.96 -8.32 5.82
CA GLN A 106 -15.11 -7.20 6.74
C GLN A 106 -14.37 -5.95 6.26
N CYS A 107 -13.24 -6.10 5.57
CA CYS A 107 -12.51 -4.99 4.97
C CYS A 107 -13.37 -4.26 3.92
N LYS A 108 -14.11 -5.01 3.11
CA LYS A 108 -15.05 -4.45 2.14
C LYS A 108 -16.15 -3.60 2.82
N GLU A 109 -16.70 -4.08 3.94
CA GLU A 109 -17.74 -3.34 4.68
C GLU A 109 -17.18 -2.02 5.23
N TRP A 110 -16.00 -2.05 5.88
CA TRP A 110 -15.36 -0.85 6.42
C TRP A 110 -15.04 0.16 5.30
N ALA A 111 -14.36 -0.27 4.25
CA ALA A 111 -13.99 0.59 3.14
C ALA A 111 -15.21 1.20 2.44
N SER A 112 -16.28 0.43 2.23
CA SER A 112 -17.53 0.89 1.62
C SER A 112 -18.14 2.07 2.37
N SER A 113 -18.06 2.06 3.71
CA SER A 113 -18.66 3.12 4.55
C SER A 113 -17.98 4.48 4.33
N PHE A 114 -16.68 4.51 4.02
CA PHE A 114 -15.94 5.75 3.74
C PHE A 114 -16.01 6.12 2.26
N LEU A 115 -15.88 5.15 1.36
CA LEU A 115 -15.98 5.40 -0.08
C LEU A 115 -17.35 5.99 -0.47
N SER A 116 -18.43 5.53 0.13
CA SER A 116 -19.79 6.06 -0.14
C SER A 116 -19.96 7.53 0.28
N GLN A 117 -19.13 8.03 1.17
CA GLN A 117 -19.12 9.42 1.63
C GLN A 117 -18.13 10.31 0.87
N SER A 118 -17.29 9.72 0.02
CA SER A 118 -16.29 10.42 -0.77
C SER A 118 -16.81 10.72 -2.18
N GLU A 119 -16.55 11.93 -2.67
CA GLU A 119 -16.82 12.28 -4.06
C GLU A 119 -16.03 11.42 -5.07
N TYR A 120 -14.91 10.80 -4.62
CA TYR A 120 -14.05 9.93 -5.44
C TYR A 120 -14.41 8.45 -5.34
N GLY A 121 -15.27 8.06 -4.40
CA GLY A 121 -15.60 6.66 -4.13
C GLY A 121 -16.21 5.92 -5.32
N HIS A 122 -16.88 6.62 -6.22
CA HIS A 122 -17.45 6.06 -7.45
C HIS A 122 -16.40 5.48 -8.41
N LYS A 123 -15.11 5.80 -8.24
CA LYS A 123 -14.00 5.25 -9.02
C LYS A 123 -13.57 3.87 -8.52
N VAL A 124 -13.94 3.47 -7.28
CA VAL A 124 -13.43 2.28 -6.60
C VAL A 124 -14.45 1.17 -6.59
N GLU A 125 -14.05 0.02 -7.11
CA GLU A 125 -14.73 -1.25 -6.98
C GLU A 125 -14.04 -2.09 -5.91
N LEU A 126 -14.80 -2.53 -4.89
CA LEU A 126 -14.30 -3.37 -3.80
C LEU A 126 -14.60 -4.84 -4.08
N ILE A 127 -13.56 -5.66 -4.14
CA ILE A 127 -13.67 -7.11 -4.41
C ILE A 127 -13.18 -7.89 -3.19
N THR A 128 -13.99 -8.85 -2.73
CA THR A 128 -13.55 -9.85 -1.75
C THR A 128 -13.03 -11.07 -2.51
N ALA A 129 -11.71 -11.27 -2.51
CA ALA A 129 -11.05 -12.38 -3.20
C ALA A 129 -9.67 -12.67 -2.60
N PHE A 130 -9.20 -13.90 -2.76
CA PHE A 130 -7.79 -14.21 -2.56
C PHE A 130 -6.97 -13.60 -3.70
N VAL A 131 -5.93 -12.84 -3.33
CA VAL A 131 -5.11 -12.05 -4.26
C VAL A 131 -4.58 -12.91 -5.41
N GLN A 132 -3.96 -14.07 -5.12
CA GLN A 132 -3.38 -14.94 -6.13
C GLN A 132 -4.42 -15.44 -7.13
N GLU A 133 -5.60 -15.86 -6.65
CA GLU A 133 -6.68 -16.37 -7.49
C GLU A 133 -7.23 -15.28 -8.41
N TRP A 134 -7.30 -14.05 -7.93
CA TRP A 134 -7.74 -12.93 -8.73
C TRP A 134 -6.69 -12.53 -9.78
N LEU A 135 -5.41 -12.43 -9.39
CA LEU A 135 -4.32 -12.01 -10.28
C LEU A 135 -4.16 -12.91 -11.50
N ILE A 136 -4.21 -14.24 -11.31
CA ILE A 136 -4.04 -15.21 -12.42
C ILE A 136 -5.15 -15.14 -13.49
N GLN A 137 -6.31 -14.58 -13.13
CA GLN A 137 -7.44 -14.40 -14.05
C GLN A 137 -7.33 -13.13 -14.90
N GLN A 138 -6.43 -12.19 -14.52
CA GLN A 138 -6.29 -10.94 -15.26
C GLN A 138 -5.48 -11.12 -16.53
N ALA A 139 -5.85 -10.41 -17.58
CA ALA A 139 -5.11 -10.41 -18.84
C ALA A 139 -3.72 -9.78 -18.67
N GLU A 140 -2.77 -10.21 -19.47
CA GLU A 140 -1.44 -9.60 -19.54
C GLU A 140 -1.54 -8.13 -19.95
N ALA A 141 -0.69 -7.26 -19.39
CA ALA A 141 -0.62 -5.82 -19.67
C ALA A 141 -1.98 -5.09 -19.54
N SER A 142 -2.84 -5.56 -18.63
CA SER A 142 -4.21 -5.04 -18.44
C SER A 142 -4.32 -3.93 -17.39
N VAL A 143 -3.24 -3.61 -16.67
CA VAL A 143 -3.22 -2.67 -15.53
C VAL A 143 -2.12 -1.62 -15.71
N ASP A 144 -2.41 -0.37 -15.36
CA ASP A 144 -1.46 0.74 -15.52
C ASP A 144 -0.73 1.08 -14.20
N PHE A 145 -1.37 0.80 -13.06
CA PHE A 145 -0.82 1.08 -11.73
C PHE A 145 -1.24 0.00 -10.73
N ILE A 146 -0.28 -0.47 -9.94
CA ILE A 146 -0.54 -1.45 -8.87
C ILE A 146 0.04 -0.91 -7.56
N PHE A 147 -0.78 -0.88 -6.50
CA PHE A 147 -0.30 -0.77 -5.13
C PHE A 147 -0.40 -2.13 -4.45
N LEU A 148 0.70 -2.59 -3.86
CA LEU A 148 0.80 -3.91 -3.21
C LEU A 148 1.07 -3.73 -1.71
N ASP A 149 0.05 -4.03 -0.89
CA ASP A 149 0.13 -4.02 0.58
C ASP A 149 -0.72 -5.14 1.19
N ALA A 150 -0.40 -6.40 0.86
CA ALA A 150 -1.11 -7.57 1.34
C ALA A 150 -0.19 -8.51 2.16
N ASP A 151 -0.47 -9.83 2.19
CA ASP A 151 0.32 -10.81 2.92
C ASP A 151 1.76 -10.88 2.42
N LYS A 152 2.68 -10.48 3.29
CA LYS A 152 4.11 -10.36 2.99
C LYS A 152 4.78 -11.72 2.68
N HIS A 153 4.25 -12.83 3.18
CA HIS A 153 4.76 -14.17 2.82
C HIS A 153 4.60 -14.48 1.33
N ARG A 154 3.60 -13.87 0.68
CA ARG A 154 3.25 -14.11 -0.71
C ARG A 154 3.82 -13.06 -1.67
N TYR A 155 4.58 -12.09 -1.17
CA TYR A 155 5.12 -11.02 -2.01
C TYR A 155 5.91 -11.51 -3.22
N PRO A 156 6.80 -12.54 -3.12
CA PRO A 156 7.49 -13.07 -4.30
C PRO A 156 6.54 -13.63 -5.36
N ASP A 157 5.47 -14.32 -4.94
CA ASP A 157 4.46 -14.88 -5.85
C ASP A 157 3.63 -13.76 -6.49
N TYR A 158 3.24 -12.76 -5.69
CA TYR A 158 2.48 -11.61 -6.20
C TYR A 158 3.28 -10.80 -7.21
N LEU A 159 4.61 -10.67 -7.03
CA LEU A 159 5.46 -9.93 -7.96
C LEU A 159 5.36 -10.49 -9.38
N VAL A 160 5.41 -11.80 -9.53
CA VAL A 160 5.34 -12.48 -10.85
C VAL A 160 4.06 -12.10 -11.58
N GLU A 161 2.93 -12.25 -10.91
CA GLU A 161 1.63 -11.95 -11.51
C GLU A 161 1.38 -10.44 -11.70
N CYS A 162 1.75 -9.62 -10.71
CA CYS A 162 1.66 -8.17 -10.84
C CYS A 162 2.50 -7.67 -12.02
N TRP A 163 3.70 -8.23 -12.21
CA TRP A 163 4.55 -7.84 -13.35
C TRP A 163 3.98 -8.28 -14.69
N ARG A 164 3.34 -9.46 -14.74
CA ARG A 164 2.66 -9.96 -15.94
C ARG A 164 1.51 -9.04 -16.36
N ILE A 165 0.63 -8.69 -15.41
CA ILE A 165 -0.56 -7.86 -15.71
C ILE A 165 -0.25 -6.37 -15.86
N LEU A 166 0.91 -5.89 -15.39
CA LEU A 166 1.32 -4.49 -15.53
C LEU A 166 1.66 -4.17 -16.98
N ALA A 167 1.08 -3.11 -17.51
CA ALA A 167 1.35 -2.62 -18.86
C ALA A 167 2.75 -2.00 -18.95
N VAL A 168 3.32 -1.94 -20.15
CA VAL A 168 4.53 -1.14 -20.44
C VAL A 168 4.25 0.32 -20.10
N GLY A 169 5.17 0.96 -19.40
CA GLY A 169 5.00 2.31 -18.84
C GLY A 169 4.32 2.33 -17.47
N GLY A 170 3.71 1.22 -17.06
CA GLY A 170 3.00 1.10 -15.78
C GLY A 170 3.93 1.11 -14.57
N LEU A 171 3.35 1.38 -13.42
CA LEU A 171 4.02 1.51 -12.12
C LEU A 171 3.46 0.52 -11.10
N LEU A 172 4.35 -0.24 -10.46
CA LEU A 172 4.05 -1.03 -9.26
C LEU A 172 4.70 -0.34 -8.06
N VAL A 173 3.92 -0.14 -7.01
CA VAL A 173 4.36 0.42 -5.73
C VAL A 173 4.08 -0.63 -4.66
N ALA A 174 5.12 -1.08 -3.93
CA ALA A 174 4.96 -2.06 -2.86
C ALA A 174 5.34 -1.44 -1.51
N ASP A 175 4.50 -1.63 -0.49
CA ASP A 175 4.68 -1.09 0.86
C ASP A 175 5.32 -2.12 1.81
N ASN A 176 5.95 -1.62 2.89
CA ASN A 176 6.59 -2.37 3.98
C ASN A 176 7.73 -3.30 3.51
N ILE A 177 8.49 -2.87 2.53
CA ILE A 177 9.57 -3.67 1.92
C ILE A 177 10.82 -3.76 2.79
N LEU A 178 10.88 -3.07 3.93
CA LEU A 178 11.97 -3.17 4.91
C LEU A 178 11.58 -4.01 6.13
N TRP A 179 10.29 -4.28 6.31
CA TRP A 179 9.76 -5.14 7.37
C TRP A 179 10.36 -4.86 8.75
N GLY A 180 10.30 -3.62 9.19
CA GLY A 180 10.86 -3.16 10.46
C GLY A 180 12.38 -3.29 10.55
N GLY A 181 13.10 -3.30 9.41
CA GLY A 181 14.54 -3.53 9.35
C GLY A 181 14.94 -4.99 9.42
N HIS A 182 13.98 -5.92 9.56
CA HIS A 182 14.31 -7.33 9.69
C HIS A 182 14.84 -7.96 8.40
N VAL A 183 14.73 -7.29 7.26
CA VAL A 183 15.33 -7.73 5.97
C VAL A 183 16.86 -7.76 6.01
N VAL A 184 17.48 -6.99 6.89
CA VAL A 184 18.95 -6.98 7.10
C VAL A 184 19.38 -7.64 8.40
N SER A 185 18.48 -8.38 9.07
CA SER A 185 18.79 -9.12 10.28
C SER A 185 19.68 -10.35 9.98
N GLU A 186 20.60 -10.68 10.89
CA GLU A 186 21.37 -11.94 10.81
C GLU A 186 20.47 -13.19 10.93
N HIS A 187 19.33 -13.06 11.63
CA HIS A 187 18.35 -14.13 11.84
C HIS A 187 16.94 -13.66 11.43
N PRO A 188 16.68 -13.51 10.13
CA PRO A 188 15.41 -13.01 9.66
C PRO A 188 14.27 -14.02 9.87
N SER A 189 13.09 -13.54 10.27
CA SER A 189 11.88 -14.36 10.28
C SER A 189 11.50 -14.81 8.86
N THR A 190 10.67 -15.85 8.74
CA THR A 190 10.18 -16.33 7.43
C THR A 190 9.51 -15.21 6.60
N ARG A 191 8.81 -14.30 7.26
CA ARG A 191 8.20 -13.14 6.62
C ARG A 191 9.24 -12.13 6.13
N ALA A 192 10.29 -11.86 6.94
CA ALA A 192 11.40 -11.01 6.52
C ALA A 192 12.18 -11.61 5.34
N GLN A 193 12.36 -12.95 5.34
CA GLN A 193 12.96 -13.67 4.21
C GLN A 193 12.14 -13.54 2.93
N ALA A 194 10.82 -13.63 3.02
CA ALA A 194 9.93 -13.47 1.86
C ALA A 194 10.00 -12.04 1.30
N VAL A 195 10.01 -11.02 2.18
CA VAL A 195 10.16 -9.62 1.77
C VAL A 195 11.54 -9.36 1.13
N ASP A 196 12.62 -9.91 1.70
CA ASP A 196 13.96 -9.82 1.12
C ASP A 196 14.04 -10.52 -0.25
N ALA A 197 13.41 -11.69 -0.39
CA ALA A 197 13.31 -12.38 -1.67
C ALA A 197 12.57 -11.55 -2.72
N PHE A 198 11.45 -10.92 -2.35
CA PHE A 198 10.75 -9.97 -3.20
C PHE A 198 11.66 -8.81 -3.62
N ASN A 199 12.37 -8.16 -2.69
CA ASN A 199 13.26 -7.05 -2.98
C ASN A 199 14.37 -7.44 -3.97
N LYS A 200 14.98 -8.61 -3.77
CA LYS A 200 16.00 -9.16 -4.65
C LYS A 200 15.48 -9.44 -6.05
N GLN A 201 14.30 -10.09 -6.15
CA GLN A 201 13.66 -10.36 -7.43
C GLN A 201 13.27 -9.05 -8.14
N ALA A 202 12.67 -8.10 -7.43
CA ALA A 202 12.26 -6.82 -7.96
C ALA A 202 13.43 -6.00 -8.52
N SER A 203 14.59 -6.05 -7.86
CA SER A 203 15.78 -5.29 -8.27
C SER A 203 16.44 -5.80 -9.57
N VAL A 204 16.15 -7.04 -9.98
CA VAL A 204 16.72 -7.66 -11.18
C VAL A 204 15.69 -7.98 -12.26
N LEU A 205 14.44 -7.51 -12.09
CA LEU A 205 13.40 -7.70 -13.11
C LEU A 205 13.85 -7.12 -14.46
N PRO A 206 13.70 -7.88 -15.55
CA PRO A 206 13.99 -7.35 -16.87
C PRO A 206 13.07 -6.17 -17.21
N ASN A 207 13.60 -5.18 -17.88
CA ASN A 207 12.86 -3.98 -18.30
C ASN A 207 12.20 -3.23 -17.13
N ALA A 208 12.81 -3.26 -15.92
CA ALA A 208 12.36 -2.52 -14.77
C ALA A 208 13.33 -1.41 -14.38
N THR A 209 12.78 -0.23 -14.07
CA THR A 209 13.48 0.76 -13.25
C THR A 209 12.98 0.60 -11.83
N ALA A 210 13.87 0.23 -10.89
CA ALA A 210 13.55 -0.02 -9.50
C ALA A 210 14.13 1.06 -8.59
N VAL A 211 13.33 1.55 -7.65
CA VAL A 211 13.78 2.48 -6.58
C VAL A 211 13.25 2.00 -5.25
N CYS A 212 14.15 1.78 -4.30
CA CYS A 212 13.84 1.44 -2.91
C CYS A 212 13.94 2.69 -2.04
N LEU A 213 12.84 3.12 -1.45
CA LEU A 213 12.77 4.31 -0.59
C LEU A 213 12.63 3.90 0.88
N PRO A 214 13.42 4.48 1.81
CA PRO A 214 13.28 4.25 3.25
C PRO A 214 12.17 5.14 3.84
N LEU A 215 11.02 5.21 3.16
CA LEU A 215 9.85 5.95 3.61
C LEU A 215 9.02 5.05 4.51
N ARG A 216 8.81 5.44 5.78
CA ARG A 216 8.14 4.63 6.82
C ARG A 216 8.78 3.23 6.91
N ASP A 217 8.04 2.15 6.63
CA ASP A 217 8.54 0.77 6.61
C ASP A 217 9.09 0.35 5.23
N GLY A 218 9.43 1.33 4.40
CA GLY A 218 10.03 1.16 3.08
C GLY A 218 9.01 0.99 1.96
N VAL A 219 9.25 1.68 0.84
CA VAL A 219 8.43 1.62 -0.36
C VAL A 219 9.31 1.26 -1.56
N MET A 220 8.92 0.23 -2.33
CA MET A 220 9.53 -0.12 -3.60
C MET A 220 8.71 0.47 -4.74
N LEU A 221 9.37 1.18 -5.64
CA LEU A 221 8.79 1.68 -6.89
C LEU A 221 9.40 0.89 -8.05
N LEU A 222 8.56 0.31 -8.90
CA LEU A 222 8.98 -0.46 -10.08
C LEU A 222 8.23 0.07 -11.31
N ARG A 223 8.94 0.69 -12.25
CA ARG A 223 8.36 1.11 -13.52
C ARG A 223 8.72 0.11 -14.61
N LYS A 224 7.73 -0.39 -15.35
CA LYS A 224 7.92 -1.32 -16.47
C LYS A 224 8.29 -0.53 -17.73
N SER A 225 9.43 -0.84 -18.30
CA SER A 225 9.90 -0.29 -19.59
C SER A 225 9.56 -1.25 -20.74
N ALA A 226 9.73 -0.77 -21.96
CA ALA A 226 9.57 -1.61 -23.16
C ALA A 226 10.69 -2.65 -23.29
#